data_cba434b4420723c19c7e890eb18c1f5f
#
_entry.id   cba434b4420723c19c7e890eb18c1f5f
#
_cell.length_a   1.000
_cell.length_b   1.000
_cell.length_c   1.000
_cell.angle_alpha   90.00
_cell.angle_beta   90.00
_cell.angle_gamma   90.00
#
_symmetry.space_group_name_H-M   'P 1'
#
loop_
_entity.id
_entity.type
_entity.pdbx_description
1 polymer ?
#
loop_
_entity_poly.entity_id
_entity_poly.type
_entity_poly.pdbx_seq_one_letter_code
_entity_poly.pdbx_strand_id
1 'polypeptide(L)' 'LMLDEPSQGIMPKLVDEIFQAVKRIRDAGMTVLIVEQRMSECLEIADRAYILQTGRVLMQGSAAEISVNPDVRKAYLGL' A
#
# COMPACT_ATOMS: atom_id res chain seq x y z
N LEU A 1 -4.31 10.25 9.81
CA LEU A 1 -4.81 8.90 10.12
C LEU A 1 -3.73 7.87 9.85
N MET A 2 -3.49 7.03 10.81
CA MET A 2 -2.48 5.98 10.70
C MET A 2 -3.12 4.61 10.88
N LEU A 3 -2.86 3.71 9.93
CA LEU A 3 -3.40 2.36 9.93
C LEU A 3 -2.26 1.36 9.83
N ASP A 4 -2.23 0.37 10.72
CA ASP A 4 -1.18 -0.64 10.77
C ASP A 4 -1.78 -2.00 10.39
N GLU A 5 -1.43 -2.47 9.19
CA GLU A 5 -1.90 -3.73 8.61
C GLU A 5 -3.41 -3.94 8.76
N PRO A 6 -4.21 -3.00 8.23
CA PRO A 6 -5.66 -3.05 8.42
C PRO A 6 -6.34 -4.26 7.78
N SER A 7 -5.66 -4.92 6.83
CA SER A 7 -6.22 -6.10 6.16
C SER A 7 -5.85 -7.41 6.82
N GLN A 8 -4.99 -7.39 7.84
CA GLN A 8 -4.51 -8.63 8.46
C GLN A 8 -5.64 -9.34 9.20
N GLY A 9 -5.77 -10.64 8.95
CA GLY A 9 -6.81 -11.45 9.58
C GLY A 9 -8.21 -11.24 9.04
N ILE A 10 -8.36 -10.46 7.96
CA ILE A 10 -9.65 -10.12 7.38
C ILE A 10 -9.92 -11.04 6.18
N MET A 11 -11.19 -11.41 6.00
CA MET A 11 -11.61 -12.20 4.84
C MET A 11 -11.29 -11.45 3.54
N PRO A 12 -10.81 -12.15 2.49
CA PRO A 12 -10.41 -11.48 1.24
C PRO A 12 -11.47 -10.56 0.65
N LYS A 13 -12.74 -10.94 0.71
CA LYS A 13 -13.80 -10.11 0.14
C LYS A 13 -14.01 -8.79 0.89
N LEU A 14 -13.57 -8.72 2.16
CA LEU A 14 -13.68 -7.50 2.96
C LEU A 14 -12.46 -6.59 2.78
N VAL A 15 -11.36 -7.12 2.26
CA VAL A 15 -10.13 -6.35 2.06
C VAL A 15 -10.38 -5.20 1.08
N ASP A 16 -11.06 -5.48 -0.02
CA ASP A 16 -11.37 -4.44 -1.00
C ASP A 16 -12.22 -3.33 -0.39
N GLU A 17 -13.16 -3.68 0.48
CA GLU A 17 -14.00 -2.70 1.17
C GLU A 17 -13.16 -1.80 2.07
N ILE A 18 -12.17 -2.38 2.78
CA ILE A 18 -11.28 -1.61 3.64
C ILE A 18 -10.47 -0.61 2.80
N PHE A 19 -9.86 -1.07 1.70
CA PHE A 19 -9.07 -0.19 0.85
C PHE A 19 -9.91 0.87 0.17
N GLN A 20 -11.14 0.56 -0.21
CA GLN A 20 -12.05 1.56 -0.77
C GLN A 20 -12.44 2.61 0.27
N ALA A 21 -12.64 2.20 1.52
CA ALA A 21 -12.91 3.13 2.61
C ALA A 21 -11.73 4.07 2.85
N VAL A 22 -10.51 3.54 2.85
CA VAL A 22 -9.29 4.34 2.99
C VAL A 22 -9.16 5.34 1.85
N LYS A 23 -9.45 4.91 0.62
CA LYS A 23 -9.41 5.78 -0.54
C LYS A 23 -10.40 6.94 -0.41
N ARG A 24 -11.60 6.67 0.08
CA ARG A 24 -12.61 7.71 0.29
C ARG A 24 -12.16 8.72 1.35
N ILE A 25 -11.55 8.26 2.42
CA ILE A 25 -11.01 9.12 3.47
C ILE A 25 -9.92 10.04 2.91
N ARG A 26 -9.01 9.49 2.11
CA ARG A 26 -7.97 10.26 1.44
C ARG A 26 -8.56 11.30 0.50
N ASP A 27 -9.52 10.89 -0.32
CA ASP A 27 -10.14 11.78 -1.31
C ASP A 27 -10.92 12.90 -0.63
N ALA A 28 -11.35 12.71 0.61
CA ALA A 28 -12.02 13.74 1.40
C ALA A 28 -11.03 14.75 1.99
N GLY A 29 -9.73 14.60 1.72
CA GLY A 29 -8.72 15.56 2.13
C GLY A 29 -7.92 15.17 3.36
N MET A 30 -8.12 13.97 3.91
CA MET A 30 -7.37 13.51 5.07
C MET A 30 -6.07 12.84 4.63
N THR A 31 -4.97 13.21 5.29
CA THR A 31 -3.69 12.51 5.08
C THR A 31 -3.76 11.15 5.78
N VAL A 32 -3.37 10.10 5.06
CA VAL A 32 -3.41 8.73 5.58
C VAL A 32 -2.04 8.09 5.44
N LEU A 33 -1.56 7.49 6.53
CA LEU A 33 -0.39 6.63 6.54
C LEU A 33 -0.87 5.20 6.76
N ILE A 34 -0.58 4.32 5.82
CA ILE A 34 -0.96 2.92 5.91
C ILE A 34 0.28 2.03 5.88
N VAL A 35 0.38 1.10 6.82
CA VAL A 35 1.44 0.08 6.85
C VAL A 35 0.80 -1.24 6.48
N GLU A 36 1.27 -1.84 5.39
CA GLU A 36 0.58 -3.00 4.83
C GLU A 36 1.54 -3.92 4.09
N GLN A 37 1.25 -5.21 4.11
CA GLN A 37 1.99 -6.21 3.34
C GLN A 37 1.37 -6.47 1.98
N ARG A 38 0.11 -6.12 1.80
CA ARG A 38 -0.60 -6.27 0.52
C ARG A 38 -0.20 -5.14 -0.41
N MET A 39 0.94 -5.32 -1.08
CA MET A 39 1.56 -4.26 -1.84
C MET A 39 0.73 -3.80 -3.04
N SER A 40 0.15 -4.74 -3.79
CA SER A 40 -0.64 -4.39 -4.98
C SER A 40 -1.81 -3.48 -4.63
N GLU A 41 -2.59 -3.86 -3.62
CA GLU A 41 -3.75 -3.09 -3.20
C GLU A 41 -3.33 -1.74 -2.63
N CYS A 42 -2.25 -1.71 -1.88
CA CYS A 42 -1.74 -0.49 -1.27
C CYS A 42 -1.29 0.51 -2.34
N LEU A 43 -0.57 0.04 -3.35
CA LEU A 43 -0.07 0.90 -4.42
C LEU A 43 -1.19 1.47 -5.29
N GLU A 44 -2.32 0.77 -5.41
CA GLU A 44 -3.46 1.28 -6.17
C GLU A 44 -4.05 2.55 -5.57
N ILE A 45 -3.98 2.70 -4.24
CA ILE A 45 -4.60 3.83 -3.55
C ILE A 45 -3.59 4.83 -3.00
N ALA A 46 -2.31 4.49 -2.99
CA ALA A 46 -1.29 5.34 -2.40
C ALA A 46 -0.80 6.40 -3.39
N ASP A 47 -0.38 7.54 -2.86
CA ASP A 47 0.29 8.58 -3.64
C ASP A 47 1.80 8.35 -3.62
N ARG A 48 2.34 8.00 -2.45
CA ARG A 48 3.75 7.66 -2.27
C ARG A 48 3.88 6.39 -1.46
N ALA A 49 5.01 5.70 -1.66
CA ALA A 49 5.27 4.47 -0.94
C ALA A 49 6.73 4.39 -0.50
N TYR A 50 6.93 3.70 0.61
CA TYR A 50 8.26 3.37 1.14
C TYR A 50 8.28 1.86 1.35
N ILE A 51 9.27 1.19 0.78
CA ILE A 51 9.45 -0.24 0.97
C ILE A 51 10.53 -0.43 2.03
N LEU A 52 10.15 -1.09 3.11
CA LEU A 52 11.04 -1.34 4.24
C LEU A 52 11.46 -2.80 4.29
N GLN A 53 12.73 -3.03 4.60
CA GLN A 53 13.24 -4.37 4.83
C GLN A 53 14.25 -4.30 5.97
N THR A 54 14.00 -5.10 7.01
CA THR A 54 14.87 -5.21 8.18
C THR A 54 15.18 -3.85 8.80
N GLY A 55 14.13 -3.02 8.95
CA GLY A 55 14.24 -1.71 9.56
C GLY A 55 14.89 -0.63 8.70
N ARG A 56 15.10 -0.91 7.42
CA ARG A 56 15.71 0.05 6.50
C ARG A 56 14.77 0.38 5.36
N VAL A 57 14.82 1.62 4.89
CA VAL A 57 14.10 2.01 3.68
C VAL A 57 14.88 1.46 2.48
N LEU A 58 14.31 0.46 1.83
CA LEU A 58 14.90 -0.17 0.66
C LEU A 58 14.66 0.66 -0.60
N MET A 59 13.47 1.25 -0.69
CA MET A 59 13.05 2.01 -1.86
C MET A 59 11.96 3.01 -1.45
N GLN A 60 11.93 4.16 -2.11
CA GLN A 60 10.87 5.15 -1.90
C GLN A 60 10.60 5.88 -3.20
N GLY A 61 9.38 6.40 -3.34
CA GLY A 61 8.99 7.15 -4.51
C GLY A 61 7.47 7.25 -4.61
N SER A 62 7.00 7.77 -5.74
CA SER A 62 5.56 7.78 -6.01
C SER A 62 5.08 6.35 -6.18
N ALA A 63 3.81 6.10 -5.87
CA ALA A 63 3.24 4.78 -6.06
C ALA A 63 3.33 4.32 -7.51
N ALA A 64 3.15 5.25 -8.46
CA ALA A 64 3.27 4.93 -9.88
C ALA A 64 4.67 4.46 -10.25
N GLU A 65 5.71 5.14 -9.74
CA GLU A 65 7.09 4.75 -10.01
C GLU A 65 7.42 3.37 -9.43
N ILE A 66 6.99 3.12 -8.20
CA ILE A 66 7.25 1.86 -7.52
C ILE A 66 6.49 0.72 -8.18
N SER A 67 5.26 0.94 -8.59
CA SER A 67 4.43 -0.11 -9.19
C SER A 67 4.95 -0.59 -10.55
N VAL A 68 5.71 0.25 -11.27
CA VAL A 68 6.30 -0.14 -12.57
C VAL A 68 7.76 -0.56 -12.46
N ASN A 69 8.34 -0.49 -11.27
CA ASN A 69 9.73 -0.89 -11.07
C ASN A 69 9.87 -2.41 -11.28
N PRO A 70 10.76 -2.87 -12.19
CA PRO A 70 10.88 -4.31 -12.47
C PRO A 70 11.27 -5.14 -11.26
N ASP A 71 12.13 -4.63 -10.39
CA ASP A 71 12.57 -5.35 -9.19
C ASP A 71 11.42 -5.52 -8.20
N VAL A 72 10.60 -4.50 -8.04
CA VAL A 72 9.43 -4.54 -7.17
C VAL A 72 8.40 -5.53 -7.72
N ARG A 73 8.13 -5.46 -9.02
CA ARG A 73 7.16 -6.36 -9.65
C ARG A 73 7.58 -7.80 -9.51
N LYS A 74 8.85 -8.08 -9.72
CA LYS A 74 9.40 -9.44 -9.63
C LYS A 74 9.41 -9.96 -8.19
N ALA A 75 9.84 -9.13 -7.24
CA ALA A 75 10.04 -9.56 -5.85
C ALA A 75 8.75 -9.56 -5.02
N TYR A 76 7.86 -8.63 -5.26
CA TYR A 76 6.72 -8.39 -4.37
C TYR A 76 5.35 -8.49 -5.03
N LEU A 77 5.25 -8.24 -6.32
CA LEU A 77 3.96 -8.26 -7.02
C LEU A 77 3.72 -9.56 -7.77
N GLY A 78 4.73 -10.43 -7.87
CA GLY A 78 4.59 -11.73 -8.52
C GLY A 78 4.48 -11.65 -10.04
N LEU A 79 4.96 -10.58 -10.64
CA LEU A 79 4.83 -10.36 -12.09
C LEU A 79 6.15 -10.61 -12.84
#